data_879f4ae9c1a499746267031f8d0f43ce
#
_entry.id   879f4ae9c1a499746267031f8d0f43ce
#
_cell.length_a   1.000
_cell.length_b   1.000
_cell.length_c   1.000
_cell.angle_alpha   90.00
_cell.angle_beta   90.00
_cell.angle_gamma   90.00
#
_symmetry.space_group_name_H-M   'P 1'
#
loop_
_entity.id
_entity.type
_entity.pdbx_description
1 polymer ?
#
loop_
_entity_poly.entity_id
_entity_poly.type
_entity_poly.pdbx_seq_one_letter_code
_entity_poly.pdbx_strand_id
1 'polypeptide(L)'
;MAAVVVVGGAAGVAVATTNGPSGTAGAPAATATSSPASGSNGTAGFQDPAAPDARSDATPVSVSIPAIGVSSSLEDLHRGDAGELDPPKDWDSAGWFSDGIVPGQVGPAVIAGHVDSPTAAAVFFRLDELVAGDEIHVAMSDGTTRTFTVDRSERAAKSAFPTSDVYGTAPTPQLRLITCDGTFDTATGHYTDNLIVFADLSSD
;
A
#
# COMPACT_ATOMS: atom_id res chain seq x y z
N MET A 1 -0.68 -11.88 21.60
CA MET A 1 -0.79 -11.77 20.13
C MET A 1 -1.92 -10.80 19.86
N ALA A 2 -1.63 -9.64 19.33
CA ALA A 2 -2.64 -8.64 18.97
C ALA A 2 -2.95 -8.74 17.47
N ALA A 3 -4.12 -9.24 17.10
CA ALA A 3 -4.55 -9.32 15.71
C ALA A 3 -5.34 -8.05 15.31
N VAL A 4 -5.01 -7.49 14.17
CA VAL A 4 -5.79 -6.41 13.54
C VAL A 4 -6.90 -7.06 12.73
N VAL A 5 -8.16 -6.95 13.19
CA VAL A 5 -9.30 -7.59 12.52
C VAL A 5 -9.87 -6.67 11.44
N VAL A 6 -9.86 -7.12 10.20
CA VAL A 6 -10.56 -6.49 9.07
C VAL A 6 -11.55 -7.51 8.50
N VAL A 7 -12.86 -7.21 8.58
CA VAL A 7 -13.92 -8.05 8.02
C VAL A 7 -14.24 -7.55 6.61
N GLY A 8 -13.90 -8.32 5.58
CA GLY A 8 -14.24 -8.04 4.19
C GLY A 8 -15.32 -8.99 3.67
N GLY A 9 -16.47 -8.44 3.22
CA GLY A 9 -17.54 -9.20 2.57
C GLY A 9 -17.29 -9.36 1.08
N ALA A 10 -17.34 -10.60 0.56
CA ALA A 10 -17.20 -10.91 -0.85
C ALA A 10 -18.59 -11.04 -1.50
N ALA A 11 -18.84 -10.28 -2.57
CA ALA A 11 -19.96 -10.49 -3.48
C ALA A 11 -19.45 -11.15 -4.78
N GLY A 12 -19.87 -12.39 -5.02
CA GLY A 12 -19.54 -13.13 -6.24
C GLY A 12 -20.48 -12.81 -7.38
N VAL A 13 -19.94 -12.65 -8.60
CA VAL A 13 -20.69 -12.61 -9.86
C VAL A 13 -20.25 -13.74 -10.75
N ALA A 14 -21.21 -14.58 -11.13
CA ALA A 14 -21.02 -15.69 -12.07
C ALA A 14 -21.21 -15.21 -13.51
N VAL A 15 -20.31 -15.57 -14.43
CA VAL A 15 -20.46 -15.36 -15.87
C VAL A 15 -20.50 -16.69 -16.60
N ALA A 16 -21.55 -16.87 -17.40
CA ALA A 16 -21.83 -18.06 -18.20
C ALA A 16 -21.05 -18.04 -19.52
N THR A 17 -20.54 -19.22 -19.90
CA THR A 17 -19.87 -19.49 -21.17
C THR A 17 -20.89 -19.97 -22.21
N THR A 18 -20.82 -19.48 -23.46
CA THR A 18 -21.49 -20.08 -24.63
C THR A 18 -20.46 -20.43 -25.70
N ASN A 19 -20.53 -21.69 -26.11
CA ASN A 19 -19.80 -22.32 -27.23
C ASN A 19 -20.46 -22.04 -28.58
N GLY A 20 -19.66 -22.08 -29.69
CA GLY A 20 -20.17 -22.30 -31.02
C GLY A 20 -19.12 -22.11 -32.13
N PRO A 21 -19.26 -22.77 -33.29
CA PRO A 21 -18.20 -23.68 -33.77
C PRO A 21 -17.46 -23.28 -35.05
N SER A 22 -16.49 -24.12 -35.36
CA SER A 22 -15.55 -24.26 -36.49
C SER A 22 -16.00 -23.85 -37.92
N GLY A 23 -15.03 -23.33 -38.68
CA GLY A 23 -15.05 -23.24 -40.14
C GLY A 23 -13.63 -23.25 -40.75
N THR A 24 -13.40 -24.25 -41.58
CA THR A 24 -12.14 -24.70 -42.19
C THR A 24 -11.86 -24.02 -43.57
N ALA A 25 -10.59 -24.01 -43.95
CA ALA A 25 -10.00 -24.12 -45.29
C ALA A 25 -9.41 -22.87 -45.98
N GLY A 26 -8.12 -23.01 -46.36
CA GLY A 26 -7.64 -22.78 -47.69
C GLY A 26 -6.42 -21.86 -47.82
N ALA A 27 -5.20 -22.43 -47.94
CA ALA A 27 -4.02 -21.76 -48.51
C ALA A 27 -4.13 -21.77 -50.06
N PRO A 28 -3.39 -20.91 -50.81
CA PRO A 28 -1.99 -21.18 -51.05
C PRO A 28 -1.04 -19.95 -51.13
N ALA A 29 0.25 -20.28 -51.21
CA ALA A 29 1.44 -19.45 -51.26
C ALA A 29 1.57 -18.57 -52.50
N ALA A 30 2.22 -17.42 -52.33
CA ALA A 30 3.04 -16.80 -53.37
C ALA A 30 4.17 -15.97 -52.74
N THR A 31 5.39 -16.38 -53.04
CA THR A 31 6.66 -15.72 -52.85
C THR A 31 6.77 -14.43 -53.65
N ALA A 32 7.19 -13.32 -53.05
CA ALA A 32 7.84 -12.22 -53.75
C ALA A 32 8.84 -11.48 -52.83
N THR A 33 10.07 -11.61 -53.20
CA THR A 33 11.25 -10.88 -52.74
C THR A 33 11.19 -9.44 -53.21
N SER A 34 11.41 -8.46 -52.34
CA SER A 34 12.00 -7.17 -52.71
C SER A 34 12.54 -6.41 -51.48
N SER A 35 13.75 -5.94 -51.65
CA SER A 35 14.66 -5.24 -50.77
C SER A 35 14.26 -3.80 -50.41
N PRO A 36 15.03 -3.13 -49.54
CA PRO A 36 14.55 -2.12 -48.61
C PRO A 36 14.50 -0.71 -49.23
N ALA A 37 13.47 0.02 -48.98
CA ALA A 37 13.47 1.45 -49.16
C ALA A 37 13.43 2.13 -47.78
N SER A 38 14.56 2.77 -47.44
CA SER A 38 14.60 3.77 -46.40
C SER A 38 13.67 4.92 -46.76
N GLY A 39 12.51 4.98 -46.14
CA GLY A 39 11.60 6.04 -46.20
C GLY A 39 11.38 6.59 -44.80
N SER A 40 12.06 7.68 -44.44
CA SER A 40 11.68 8.50 -43.29
C SER A 40 10.33 9.16 -43.57
N ASN A 41 9.25 8.47 -43.20
CA ASN A 41 7.96 9.10 -43.11
C ASN A 41 7.82 9.69 -41.72
N GLY A 42 7.99 11.02 -41.66
CA GLY A 42 7.48 11.81 -40.54
C GLY A 42 5.97 11.59 -40.45
N THR A 43 5.53 10.68 -39.61
CA THR A 43 4.17 10.62 -39.13
C THR A 43 3.96 11.77 -38.18
N ALA A 44 3.46 12.89 -38.72
CA ALA A 44 2.72 13.87 -37.95
C ALA A 44 1.55 13.05 -37.37
N GLY A 45 1.64 12.73 -36.06
CA GLY A 45 0.56 12.07 -35.60
C GLY A 45 0.41 11.95 -34.17
N PHE A 46 0.13 11.29 -33.45
CA PHE A 46 -0.10 11.06 -32.06
C PHE A 46 1.27 11.00 -31.40
N GLN A 47 1.56 12.01 -30.59
CA GLN A 47 2.71 11.95 -29.72
C GLN A 47 2.60 10.65 -28.92
N ASP A 48 3.66 9.86 -28.98
CA ASP A 48 3.81 8.73 -28.08
C ASP A 48 3.62 9.27 -26.65
N PRO A 49 2.56 8.92 -25.92
CA PRO A 49 2.46 9.36 -24.55
C PRO A 49 3.73 8.87 -23.87
N ALA A 50 4.52 9.80 -23.35
CA ALA A 50 5.79 9.49 -22.68
C ALA A 50 5.56 8.21 -21.88
N ALA A 51 6.35 7.19 -22.20
CA ALA A 51 6.20 5.89 -21.54
C ALA A 51 6.08 6.18 -20.03
N PRO A 52 5.06 5.72 -19.33
CA PRO A 52 4.93 5.99 -17.90
C PRO A 52 6.27 5.61 -17.29
N ASP A 53 6.85 6.51 -16.48
CA ASP A 53 8.13 6.28 -15.82
C ASP A 53 8.13 4.84 -15.32
N ALA A 54 9.18 4.10 -15.69
CA ALA A 54 9.28 2.69 -15.36
C ALA A 54 8.94 2.56 -13.88
N ARG A 55 7.89 1.79 -13.54
CA ARG A 55 7.52 1.60 -12.14
C ARG A 55 8.76 1.13 -11.43
N SER A 56 9.24 1.92 -10.47
CA SER A 56 10.37 1.52 -9.65
C SER A 56 9.97 0.24 -8.93
N ASP A 57 10.76 -0.81 -9.05
CA ASP A 57 10.62 -2.03 -8.25
C ASP A 57 11.13 -1.81 -6.80
N ALA A 58 11.42 -0.57 -6.43
CA ALA A 58 11.90 -0.22 -5.11
C ALA A 58 10.83 -0.49 -4.06
N THR A 59 11.25 -1.15 -2.98
CA THR A 59 10.42 -1.44 -1.80
C THR A 59 10.84 -0.55 -0.64
N PRO A 60 9.95 -0.23 0.31
CA PRO A 60 10.32 0.52 1.50
C PRO A 60 11.17 -0.35 2.43
N VAL A 61 12.21 0.25 3.02
CA VAL A 61 13.14 -0.47 3.91
C VAL A 61 13.13 0.08 5.34
N SER A 62 12.76 1.34 5.54
CA SER A 62 12.66 1.93 6.87
C SER A 62 11.69 3.11 6.90
N VAL A 63 11.17 3.42 8.09
CA VAL A 63 10.37 4.61 8.37
C VAL A 63 11.01 5.43 9.50
N SER A 64 10.99 6.75 9.34
CA SER A 64 11.46 7.70 10.34
C SER A 64 10.44 8.82 10.52
N ILE A 65 10.13 9.16 11.80
CA ILE A 65 9.17 10.18 12.17
C ILE A 65 9.82 11.05 13.25
N PRO A 66 10.51 12.13 12.85
CA PRO A 66 11.32 12.95 13.77
C PRO A 66 10.53 13.54 14.93
N ALA A 67 9.28 13.98 14.68
CA ALA A 67 8.42 14.61 15.70
C ALA A 67 8.22 13.75 16.95
N ILE A 68 8.18 12.42 16.79
CA ILE A 68 7.97 11.46 17.89
C ILE A 68 9.17 10.55 18.12
N GLY A 69 10.30 10.80 17.43
CA GLY A 69 11.55 10.07 17.62
C GLY A 69 11.54 8.63 17.11
N VAL A 70 10.64 8.27 16.20
CA VAL A 70 10.60 6.94 15.58
C VAL A 70 11.67 6.83 14.51
N SER A 71 12.41 5.71 14.55
CA SER A 71 13.33 5.27 13.48
C SER A 71 13.33 3.75 13.49
N SER A 72 12.73 3.13 12.48
CA SER A 72 12.49 1.68 12.45
C SER A 72 12.76 1.12 11.05
N SER A 73 13.36 -0.07 11.00
CA SER A 73 13.28 -0.92 9.80
C SER A 73 11.84 -1.36 9.56
N LEU A 74 11.52 -1.75 8.33
CA LEU A 74 10.20 -2.24 7.97
C LEU A 74 10.24 -3.76 7.72
N GLU A 75 9.33 -4.48 8.39
CA GLU A 75 9.01 -5.87 8.06
C GLU A 75 7.98 -5.91 6.92
N ASP A 76 8.00 -6.98 6.11
CA ASP A 76 6.92 -7.24 5.16
C ASP A 76 5.72 -7.83 5.92
N LEU A 77 4.58 -7.13 5.84
CA LEU A 77 3.33 -7.58 6.41
C LEU A 77 2.42 -8.12 5.31
N HIS A 78 1.72 -9.18 5.63
CA HIS A 78 0.78 -9.85 4.74
C HIS A 78 -0.62 -9.90 5.36
N ARG A 79 -1.58 -10.28 4.55
CA ARG A 79 -2.94 -10.53 5.03
C ARG A 79 -2.99 -11.90 5.69
N GLY A 80 -3.46 -11.94 6.93
CA GLY A 80 -3.70 -13.18 7.68
C GLY A 80 -4.89 -13.98 7.13
N ASP A 81 -5.07 -15.19 7.66
CA ASP A 81 -6.08 -16.16 7.19
C ASP A 81 -7.52 -15.66 7.37
N ALA A 82 -7.80 -14.80 8.36
CA ALA A 82 -9.11 -14.19 8.57
C ALA A 82 -9.30 -12.86 7.82
N GLY A 83 -8.29 -12.43 7.05
CA GLY A 83 -8.32 -11.22 6.22
C GLY A 83 -7.84 -9.96 6.93
N GLU A 84 -7.40 -10.07 8.18
CA GLU A 84 -6.72 -9.01 8.92
C GLU A 84 -5.29 -8.77 8.39
N LEU A 85 -4.72 -7.62 8.72
CA LEU A 85 -3.30 -7.37 8.51
C LEU A 85 -2.50 -8.02 9.66
N ASP A 86 -1.56 -8.90 9.34
CA ASP A 86 -0.65 -9.46 10.35
C ASP A 86 0.20 -8.34 10.97
N PRO A 87 0.39 -8.34 12.30
CA PRO A 87 1.25 -7.36 12.95
C PRO A 87 2.74 -7.67 12.72
N PRO A 88 3.65 -6.70 12.88
CA PRO A 88 5.07 -6.96 12.94
C PRO A 88 5.41 -8.01 14.01
N LYS A 89 6.46 -8.79 13.80
CA LYS A 89 6.92 -9.80 14.76
C LYS A 89 7.72 -9.18 15.90
N ASP A 90 8.48 -8.13 15.59
CA ASP A 90 9.26 -7.38 16.55
C ASP A 90 8.44 -6.18 17.04
N TRP A 91 8.40 -5.97 18.37
CA TRP A 91 7.70 -4.86 19.00
C TRP A 91 8.31 -3.49 18.68
N ASP A 92 9.63 -3.47 18.42
CA ASP A 92 10.38 -2.25 18.12
C ASP A 92 10.44 -1.98 16.60
N SER A 93 9.88 -2.87 15.77
CA SER A 93 9.82 -2.72 14.32
C SER A 93 8.40 -2.36 13.86
N ALA A 94 8.33 -1.48 12.84
CA ALA A 94 7.12 -1.28 12.06
C ALA A 94 7.13 -2.25 10.87
N GLY A 95 5.99 -2.40 10.19
CA GLY A 95 5.92 -3.21 9.01
C GLY A 95 5.06 -2.57 7.93
N TRP A 96 5.44 -2.78 6.69
CA TRP A 96 4.70 -2.33 5.51
C TRP A 96 3.82 -3.45 4.96
N PHE A 97 2.58 -3.14 4.61
CA PHE A 97 1.67 -4.08 3.93
C PHE A 97 2.15 -4.31 2.49
N SER A 98 2.95 -5.37 2.28
CA SER A 98 3.68 -5.64 1.03
C SER A 98 2.78 -6.10 -0.11
N ASP A 99 1.59 -6.66 0.19
CA ASP A 99 0.57 -6.98 -0.83
C ASP A 99 -0.22 -5.74 -1.30
N GLY A 100 0.06 -4.56 -0.73
CA GLY A 100 -0.62 -3.30 -1.00
C GLY A 100 0.18 -2.35 -1.89
N ILE A 101 -0.10 -1.06 -1.73
CA ILE A 101 0.53 0.03 -2.48
C ILE A 101 1.93 0.31 -1.94
N VAL A 102 2.89 0.48 -2.84
CA VAL A 102 4.26 0.92 -2.50
C VAL A 102 4.24 2.41 -2.15
N PRO A 103 4.88 2.85 -1.05
CA PRO A 103 4.97 4.25 -0.70
C PRO A 103 5.47 5.14 -1.86
N GLY A 104 4.70 6.18 -2.19
CA GLY A 104 4.96 7.08 -3.32
C GLY A 104 4.24 6.70 -4.62
N GLN A 105 3.62 5.54 -4.71
CA GLN A 105 2.69 5.21 -5.81
C GLN A 105 1.28 5.74 -5.51
N VAL A 106 0.48 5.93 -6.57
CA VAL A 106 -0.93 6.38 -6.45
C VAL A 106 -1.73 5.40 -5.62
N GLY A 107 -2.37 5.91 -4.58
CA GLY A 107 -3.13 5.15 -3.60
C GLY A 107 -2.51 5.18 -2.20
N PRO A 108 -3.17 4.61 -1.19
CA PRO A 108 -2.69 4.57 0.18
C PRO A 108 -1.74 3.39 0.41
N ALA A 109 -0.49 3.68 0.73
CA ALA A 109 0.42 2.72 1.33
C ALA A 109 0.11 2.57 2.82
N VAL A 110 0.27 1.37 3.39
CA VAL A 110 -0.05 1.11 4.81
C VAL A 110 1.19 0.61 5.54
N ILE A 111 1.50 1.26 6.67
CA ILE A 111 2.52 0.83 7.62
C ILE A 111 1.85 0.65 8.97
N ALA A 112 2.04 -0.50 9.59
CA ALA A 112 1.49 -0.80 10.92
C ALA A 112 2.62 -1.06 11.92
N GLY A 113 2.32 -0.82 13.21
CA GLY A 113 3.26 -1.06 14.30
C GLY A 113 2.54 -1.21 15.62
N HIS A 114 3.22 -1.81 16.58
CA HIS A 114 2.68 -2.00 17.92
C HIS A 114 2.66 -0.69 18.72
N VAL A 115 1.62 -0.51 19.57
CA VAL A 115 1.58 0.58 20.55
C VAL A 115 2.42 0.25 21.77
N ASP A 116 2.37 -0.98 22.24
CA ASP A 116 3.13 -1.47 23.38
C ASP A 116 3.44 -2.96 23.27
N SER A 117 4.27 -3.42 24.17
CA SER A 117 4.57 -4.82 24.45
C SER A 117 4.12 -5.15 25.88
N PRO A 118 4.15 -6.42 26.32
CA PRO A 118 3.80 -6.78 27.70
C PRO A 118 4.65 -6.08 28.79
N THR A 119 5.79 -5.48 28.42
CA THR A 119 6.76 -4.92 29.38
C THR A 119 7.19 -3.51 29.09
N ALA A 120 6.92 -2.96 27.89
CA ALA A 120 7.43 -1.65 27.47
C ALA A 120 6.56 -1.02 26.35
N ALA A 121 6.75 0.29 26.15
CA ALA A 121 6.32 0.98 24.93
C ALA A 121 6.93 0.33 23.69
N ALA A 122 6.18 0.31 22.57
CA ALA A 122 6.63 -0.23 21.29
C ALA A 122 6.82 0.88 20.25
N VAL A 123 7.10 0.48 19.00
CA VAL A 123 7.49 1.40 17.92
C VAL A 123 6.53 2.57 17.70
N PHE A 124 5.22 2.37 17.82
CA PHE A 124 4.20 3.39 17.61
C PHE A 124 3.49 3.84 18.90
N PHE A 125 4.16 3.69 20.06
CA PHE A 125 3.62 4.13 21.36
C PHE A 125 3.21 5.60 21.37
N ARG A 126 3.97 6.47 20.69
CA ARG A 126 3.75 7.93 20.64
C ARG A 126 3.03 8.40 19.37
N LEU A 127 2.41 7.47 18.62
CA LEU A 127 1.79 7.84 17.34
C LEU A 127 0.65 8.85 17.50
N ASP A 128 -0.01 8.88 18.65
CA ASP A 128 -1.08 9.82 18.99
C ASP A 128 -0.60 11.27 19.24
N GLU A 129 0.70 11.48 19.38
CA GLU A 129 1.29 12.82 19.51
C GLU A 129 1.44 13.54 18.15
N LEU A 130 1.29 12.83 17.02
CA LEU A 130 1.41 13.42 15.68
C LEU A 130 0.29 14.41 15.41
N VAL A 131 0.68 15.55 14.84
CA VAL A 131 -0.23 16.61 14.42
C VAL A 131 -0.09 16.91 12.93
N ALA A 132 -1.10 17.55 12.35
CA ALA A 132 -1.06 17.98 10.96
C ALA A 132 0.18 18.85 10.69
N GLY A 133 0.92 18.52 9.63
CA GLY A 133 2.16 19.18 9.24
C GLY A 133 3.44 18.43 9.66
N ASP A 134 3.36 17.41 10.54
CA ASP A 134 4.52 16.58 10.87
C ASP A 134 4.95 15.73 9.66
N GLU A 135 6.25 15.48 9.56
CA GLU A 135 6.84 14.73 8.46
C GLU A 135 7.08 13.26 8.81
N ILE A 136 6.80 12.40 7.82
CA ILE A 136 7.10 10.98 7.85
C ILE A 136 8.00 10.67 6.66
N HIS A 137 9.17 10.11 6.90
CA HIS A 137 10.13 9.75 5.87
C HIS A 137 10.18 8.24 5.70
N VAL A 138 9.97 7.77 4.48
CA VAL A 138 10.09 6.35 4.11
C VAL A 138 11.27 6.20 3.18
N ALA A 139 12.34 5.54 3.66
CA ALA A 139 13.49 5.21 2.82
C ALA A 139 13.18 3.98 1.97
N MET A 140 13.57 4.06 0.69
CA MET A 140 13.34 3.02 -0.31
C MET A 140 14.62 2.25 -0.60
N SER A 141 14.49 1.02 -1.12
CA SER A 141 15.62 0.14 -1.45
C SER A 141 16.51 0.67 -2.59
N ASP A 142 16.02 1.61 -3.40
CA ASP A 142 16.79 2.30 -4.43
C ASP A 142 17.59 3.51 -3.92
N GLY A 143 17.57 3.75 -2.59
CA GLY A 143 18.25 4.87 -1.93
C GLY A 143 17.47 6.18 -1.95
N THR A 144 16.28 6.21 -2.54
CA THR A 144 15.40 7.40 -2.48
C THR A 144 14.64 7.45 -1.15
N THR A 145 14.13 8.64 -0.80
CA THR A 145 13.26 8.83 0.35
C THR A 145 11.93 9.41 -0.13
N ARG A 146 10.83 8.88 0.37
CA ARG A 146 9.49 9.43 0.17
C ARG A 146 9.09 10.17 1.43
N THR A 147 8.82 11.46 1.32
CA THR A 147 8.36 12.29 2.45
C THR A 147 6.86 12.47 2.36
N PHE A 148 6.19 12.22 3.47
CA PHE A 148 4.75 12.43 3.61
C PHE A 148 4.51 13.45 4.72
N THR A 149 3.48 14.27 4.56
CA THR A 149 3.02 15.24 5.56
C THR A 149 1.73 14.73 6.18
N VAL A 150 1.67 14.70 7.50
CA VAL A 150 0.46 14.32 8.25
C VAL A 150 -0.66 15.30 7.95
N ASP A 151 -1.82 14.80 7.55
CA ASP A 151 -3.05 15.54 7.36
C ASP A 151 -3.89 15.52 8.66
N ARG A 152 -4.18 14.32 9.14
CA ARG A 152 -5.01 14.11 10.34
C ARG A 152 -4.73 12.74 10.97
N SER A 153 -5.25 12.58 12.19
CA SER A 153 -5.36 11.27 12.84
C SER A 153 -6.82 10.97 13.21
N GLU A 154 -7.18 9.69 13.28
CA GLU A 154 -8.53 9.22 13.59
C GLU A 154 -8.45 7.98 14.48
N ARG A 155 -9.29 7.94 15.52
CA ARG A 155 -9.51 6.74 16.33
C ARG A 155 -10.77 6.03 15.86
N ALA A 156 -10.67 4.74 15.61
CA ALA A 156 -11.78 3.94 15.13
C ALA A 156 -11.87 2.63 15.93
N ALA A 157 -13.08 2.29 16.38
CA ALA A 157 -13.31 0.99 16.99
C ALA A 157 -12.97 -0.12 15.98
N LYS A 158 -12.33 -1.19 16.43
CA LYS A 158 -11.99 -2.35 15.58
C LYS A 158 -13.23 -2.98 14.93
N SER A 159 -14.38 -2.92 15.63
CA SER A 159 -15.68 -3.39 15.10
C SER A 159 -16.27 -2.50 14.01
N ALA A 160 -15.78 -1.28 13.84
CA ALA A 160 -16.23 -0.29 12.86
C ALA A 160 -15.01 0.35 12.14
N PHE A 161 -14.02 -0.46 11.82
CA PHE A 161 -12.79 0.01 11.16
C PHE A 161 -13.11 0.61 9.77
N PRO A 162 -12.58 1.80 9.44
CA PRO A 162 -12.89 2.50 8.18
C PRO A 162 -12.08 1.90 7.01
N THR A 163 -12.37 0.66 6.62
CA THR A 163 -11.63 -0.11 5.62
C THR A 163 -11.49 0.62 4.30
N SER A 164 -12.55 1.32 3.84
CA SER A 164 -12.53 2.07 2.58
C SER A 164 -11.56 3.25 2.61
N ASP A 165 -11.43 3.93 3.74
CA ASP A 165 -10.57 5.11 3.88
C ASP A 165 -9.09 4.74 4.06
N VAL A 166 -8.86 3.53 4.60
CA VAL A 166 -7.52 3.01 4.85
C VAL A 166 -6.95 2.27 3.63
N TYR A 167 -7.74 1.40 2.99
CA TYR A 167 -7.27 0.51 1.91
C TYR A 167 -7.92 0.81 0.55
N GLY A 168 -8.90 1.72 0.49
CA GLY A 168 -9.59 2.07 -0.75
C GLY A 168 -8.70 2.85 -1.72
N THR A 169 -9.18 3.05 -2.94
CA THR A 169 -8.44 3.82 -3.96
C THR A 169 -8.40 5.30 -3.62
N ALA A 170 -7.24 5.92 -3.81
CA ALA A 170 -7.05 7.35 -3.71
C ALA A 170 -6.43 7.90 -5.01
N PRO A 171 -6.72 9.15 -5.41
CA PRO A 171 -6.21 9.71 -6.68
C PRO A 171 -4.75 10.14 -6.61
N THR A 172 -4.20 10.25 -5.41
CA THR A 172 -2.82 10.69 -5.13
C THR A 172 -2.09 9.69 -4.26
N PRO A 173 -0.75 9.71 -4.24
CA PRO A 173 0.03 8.92 -3.30
C PRO A 173 -0.23 9.34 -1.85
N GLN A 174 -0.58 8.39 -1.00
CA GLN A 174 -0.89 8.60 0.41
C GLN A 174 -0.22 7.56 1.27
N LEU A 175 -0.12 7.86 2.58
CA LEU A 175 0.36 6.93 3.59
C LEU A 175 -0.65 6.81 4.72
N ARG A 176 -0.78 5.62 5.28
CA ARG A 176 -1.52 5.33 6.51
C ARG A 176 -0.57 4.70 7.52
N LEU A 177 -0.46 5.30 8.70
CA LEU A 177 0.17 4.63 9.84
C LEU A 177 -0.93 4.10 10.76
N ILE A 178 -0.79 2.86 11.24
CA ILE A 178 -1.82 2.20 12.05
C ILE A 178 -1.18 1.58 13.28
N THR A 179 -1.81 1.82 14.43
CA THR A 179 -1.49 1.13 15.69
C THR A 179 -2.76 0.78 16.47
N CYS A 180 -2.63 -0.04 17.49
CA CYS A 180 -3.70 -0.29 18.44
C CYS A 180 -3.93 0.93 19.35
N ASP A 181 -5.17 1.14 19.78
CA ASP A 181 -5.58 2.24 20.67
C ASP A 181 -6.82 1.85 21.50
N GLY A 182 -7.25 2.75 22.38
CA GLY A 182 -8.42 2.56 23.23
C GLY A 182 -8.13 1.76 24.49
N THR A 183 -9.10 0.98 24.94
CA THR A 183 -8.99 0.18 26.17
C THR A 183 -8.43 -1.20 25.86
N PHE A 184 -7.46 -1.64 26.65
CA PHE A 184 -6.98 -3.02 26.57
C PHE A 184 -8.00 -3.95 27.26
N ASP A 185 -8.62 -4.83 26.48
CA ASP A 185 -9.53 -5.84 27.00
C ASP A 185 -8.74 -7.10 27.41
N THR A 186 -8.63 -7.32 28.72
CA THR A 186 -7.89 -8.44 29.28
C THR A 186 -8.55 -9.81 29.00
N ALA A 187 -9.84 -9.84 28.66
CA ALA A 187 -10.54 -11.08 28.34
C ALA A 187 -10.20 -11.60 26.94
N THR A 188 -10.01 -10.68 26.00
CA THR A 188 -9.63 -10.99 24.61
C THR A 188 -8.14 -10.85 24.36
N GLY A 189 -7.41 -10.11 25.19
CA GLY A 189 -6.00 -9.80 25.00
C GLY A 189 -5.75 -8.75 23.91
N HIS A 190 -6.74 -7.90 23.59
CA HIS A 190 -6.67 -6.92 22.52
C HIS A 190 -7.15 -5.55 22.94
N TYR A 191 -6.62 -4.51 22.29
CA TYR A 191 -7.16 -3.17 22.34
C TYR A 191 -8.49 -3.09 21.59
N THR A 192 -9.40 -2.21 22.05
CA THR A 192 -10.74 -2.04 21.46
C THR A 192 -10.71 -1.28 20.14
N ASP A 193 -9.74 -0.40 19.97
CA ASP A 193 -9.68 0.56 18.89
C ASP A 193 -8.35 0.47 18.11
N ASN A 194 -8.29 1.20 17.00
CA ASN A 194 -7.06 1.54 16.31
C ASN A 194 -6.93 3.06 16.21
N LEU A 195 -5.70 3.54 16.24
CA LEU A 195 -5.33 4.88 15.80
C LEU A 195 -4.81 4.80 14.37
N ILE A 196 -5.33 5.66 13.49
CA ILE A 196 -4.95 5.75 12.08
C ILE A 196 -4.46 7.17 11.82
N VAL A 197 -3.24 7.31 11.34
CA VAL A 197 -2.69 8.58 10.86
C VAL A 197 -2.76 8.60 9.34
N PHE A 198 -3.32 9.66 8.80
CA PHE A 198 -3.45 9.92 7.37
C PHE A 198 -2.41 10.94 6.96
N ALA A 199 -1.65 10.65 5.92
CA ALA A 199 -0.63 11.54 5.40
C ALA A 199 -0.62 11.52 3.87
N ASP A 200 -0.29 12.66 3.27
CA ASP A 200 -0.17 12.84 1.83
C ASP A 200 1.30 12.98 1.43
N LEU A 201 1.66 12.49 0.23
CA LEU A 201 3.01 12.66 -0.31
C LEU A 201 3.31 14.15 -0.46
N SER A 202 4.41 14.60 0.15
CA SER A 202 4.87 15.97 0.02
C SER A 202 5.32 16.22 -1.42
N SER A 203 4.91 17.38 -2.00
CA SER A 203 5.49 17.83 -3.26
C SER A 203 6.90 18.38 -3.00
N ASP A 204 7.88 17.91 -3.77
CA ASP A 204 9.24 18.46 -3.82
C ASP A 204 9.22 19.93 -4.27
#